data_65925e3fb39d93e072446b242428a30c
#
_entry.id   65925e3fb39d93e072446b242428a30c
#
_cell.length_a   1.000
_cell.length_b   1.000
_cell.length_c   1.000
_cell.angle_alpha   90.00
_cell.angle_beta   90.00
_cell.angle_gamma   90.00
#
_symmetry.space_group_name_H-M   'P 1'
#
loop_
_entity.id
_entity.type
_entity.pdbx_description
1 polymer ?
#
loop_
_entity_poly.entity_id
_entity_poly.type
_entity_poly.pdbx_seq_one_letter_code
_entity_poly.pdbx_strand_id
1 'polypeptide(L)'
;MPQANDAITRSAQQSYPDHYTSEDRMAVRTVTALLTASGLSQSELGRMVGCSPTTVCHVLNGQLPRSPSKWLAEYKVAIDRYMGHDLELPAWDADSPRSEPIEAPFVETSVFRAVAAACYRARRYGGFAVVAAYVGTGKTTAIQRIAAEQDDVHVIHGLPGMTHSILLDELVTAVGCPVKASSSKTGGTKAEKLRAVIGALRGKRALILLDEAETCSASTLEYLRRIRDLAEAGVVLCGTERLMPMVRDPRGRFGQISSRVLFWPPIIRRVSTDDIRALAEACMPEVAFTDPLLAALETACDGSARVLCDGVLPGLRDYGLAKGHELTPALVQKIARDLLGFQPARKRA
;
A
#
# COMPACT_ATOMS: atom_id res chain seq x y z
N MET A 1 -7.20 -21.08 17.13
CA MET A 1 -6.55 -22.40 16.97
C MET A 1 -5.20 -22.38 17.70
N PRO A 2 -4.99 -23.18 18.76
CA PRO A 2 -3.74 -23.21 19.52
C PRO A 2 -2.92 -24.43 19.11
N GLN A 3 -2.05 -24.33 18.10
CA GLN A 3 -1.12 -25.41 17.73
C GLN A 3 0.30 -24.97 17.35
N ALA A 4 0.59 -23.69 17.18
CA ALA A 4 1.92 -23.24 16.79
C ALA A 4 2.87 -22.95 17.98
N ASN A 5 2.34 -22.66 19.16
CA ASN A 5 3.16 -22.32 20.35
C ASN A 5 3.66 -23.54 21.15
N ASP A 6 3.04 -24.70 20.99
CA ASP A 6 3.45 -25.92 21.71
C ASP A 6 4.75 -26.55 21.17
N ALA A 7 5.14 -26.27 19.95
CA ALA A 7 6.34 -26.85 19.35
C ALA A 7 7.64 -26.18 19.87
N ILE A 8 7.60 -24.88 20.17
CA ILE A 8 8.79 -24.13 20.61
C ILE A 8 9.11 -24.42 22.08
N THR A 9 8.11 -24.62 22.91
CA THR A 9 8.28 -24.93 24.35
C THR A 9 8.72 -26.38 24.59
N ARG A 10 8.42 -27.31 23.66
CA ARG A 10 8.84 -28.71 23.74
C ARG A 10 10.32 -28.94 23.40
N SER A 11 10.98 -28.03 22.65
CA SER A 11 12.36 -28.22 22.20
C SER A 11 13.42 -28.07 23.33
N ALA A 12 13.05 -27.47 24.47
CA ALA A 12 13.98 -27.24 25.58
C ALA A 12 14.16 -28.46 26.50
N GLN A 13 13.29 -29.50 26.42
CA GLN A 13 13.32 -30.69 27.26
C GLN A 13 13.36 -32.00 26.47
N GLN A 14 13.63 -31.98 25.16
CA GLN A 14 13.59 -33.16 24.33
C GLN A 14 14.88 -33.98 24.56
N SER A 15 14.73 -35.18 25.15
CA SER A 15 15.80 -36.17 25.29
C SER A 15 16.00 -36.86 23.95
N TYR A 16 17.16 -36.62 23.35
CA TYR A 16 17.56 -37.28 22.10
C TYR A 16 18.28 -38.60 22.40
N PRO A 17 18.11 -39.67 21.59
CA PRO A 17 18.87 -40.91 21.72
C PRO A 17 20.38 -40.69 21.60
N ASP A 18 21.18 -41.60 22.14
CA ASP A 18 22.64 -41.49 22.18
C ASP A 18 23.31 -41.41 20.80
N HIS A 19 22.68 -41.94 19.77
CA HIS A 19 23.16 -41.85 18.38
C HIS A 19 22.93 -40.47 17.72
N TYR A 20 22.22 -39.53 18.40
CA TYR A 20 22.22 -38.12 18.03
C TYR A 20 23.37 -37.40 18.74
N THR A 21 24.41 -37.11 18.01
CA THR A 21 25.58 -36.39 18.54
C THR A 21 25.22 -34.98 19.02
N SER A 22 26.12 -34.32 19.73
CA SER A 22 25.95 -32.92 20.12
C SER A 22 25.79 -32.00 18.91
N GLU A 23 26.48 -32.31 17.80
CA GLU A 23 26.37 -31.59 16.53
C GLU A 23 25.01 -31.82 15.86
N ASP A 24 24.50 -33.07 15.86
CA ASP A 24 23.18 -33.38 15.35
C ASP A 24 22.06 -32.62 16.11
N ARG A 25 22.18 -32.57 17.43
CA ARG A 25 21.22 -31.83 18.27
C ARG A 25 21.22 -30.32 17.98
N MET A 26 22.43 -29.77 17.74
CA MET A 26 22.56 -28.37 17.31
C MET A 26 21.98 -28.16 15.90
N ALA A 27 22.25 -29.08 14.97
CA ALA A 27 21.72 -29.05 13.62
C ALA A 27 20.19 -29.14 13.59
N VAL A 28 19.57 -30.01 14.43
CA VAL A 28 18.10 -30.05 14.59
C VAL A 28 17.53 -28.71 15.02
N ARG A 29 18.13 -28.05 16.02
CA ARG A 29 17.72 -26.73 16.47
C ARG A 29 17.83 -25.70 15.33
N THR A 30 18.93 -25.73 14.60
CA THR A 30 19.15 -24.82 13.46
C THR A 30 18.12 -25.07 12.37
N VAL A 31 17.89 -26.31 11.94
CA VAL A 31 16.88 -26.66 10.93
C VAL A 31 15.47 -26.27 11.37
N THR A 32 15.13 -26.52 12.65
CA THR A 32 13.82 -26.14 13.20
C THR A 32 13.63 -24.63 13.21
N ALA A 33 14.66 -23.87 13.59
CA ALA A 33 14.63 -22.41 13.55
C ALA A 33 14.51 -21.89 12.11
N LEU A 34 15.23 -22.48 11.16
CA LEU A 34 15.15 -22.14 9.73
C LEU A 34 13.78 -22.47 9.13
N LEU A 35 13.18 -23.62 9.47
CA LEU A 35 11.81 -23.96 9.06
C LEU A 35 10.79 -22.94 9.58
N THR A 36 10.93 -22.54 10.83
CA THR A 36 10.05 -21.51 11.42
C THR A 36 10.25 -20.16 10.74
N ALA A 37 11.48 -19.80 10.43
CA ALA A 37 11.82 -18.53 9.78
C ALA A 37 11.40 -18.50 8.29
N SER A 38 11.50 -19.65 7.60
CA SER A 38 11.15 -19.77 6.17
C SER A 38 9.65 -19.93 5.93
N GLY A 39 8.85 -20.26 6.96
CA GLY A 39 7.43 -20.62 6.81
C GLY A 39 7.18 -21.96 6.10
N LEU A 40 8.22 -22.72 5.77
CA LEU A 40 8.13 -24.04 5.15
C LEU A 40 7.49 -25.05 6.10
N SER A 41 6.53 -25.80 5.59
CA SER A 41 5.99 -26.97 6.29
C SER A 41 6.94 -28.15 6.17
N GLN A 42 6.87 -29.09 7.13
CA GLN A 42 7.61 -30.35 7.05
C GLN A 42 7.26 -31.18 5.81
N SER A 43 6.04 -31.03 5.30
CA SER A 43 5.59 -31.70 4.08
C SER A 43 6.25 -31.13 2.82
N GLU A 44 6.44 -29.83 2.77
CA GLU A 44 7.15 -29.15 1.67
C GLU A 44 8.63 -29.48 1.69
N LEU A 45 9.27 -29.42 2.88
CA LEU A 45 10.65 -29.83 3.03
C LEU A 45 10.85 -31.29 2.60
N GLY A 46 9.94 -32.19 3.00
CA GLY A 46 10.00 -33.59 2.59
C GLY A 46 9.95 -33.77 1.07
N ARG A 47 9.07 -33.03 0.38
CA ARG A 47 8.99 -33.02 -1.09
C ARG A 47 10.29 -32.52 -1.75
N MET A 48 10.88 -31.48 -1.21
CA MET A 48 12.11 -30.88 -1.74
C MET A 48 13.31 -31.83 -1.64
N VAL A 49 13.39 -32.63 -0.57
CA VAL A 49 14.50 -33.56 -0.32
C VAL A 49 14.17 -34.99 -0.80
N GLY A 50 12.96 -35.23 -1.30
CA GLY A 50 12.54 -36.54 -1.79
C GLY A 50 12.26 -37.55 -0.68
N CYS A 51 11.80 -37.11 0.49
CA CYS A 51 11.44 -37.99 1.60
C CYS A 51 10.00 -37.73 2.10
N SER A 52 9.47 -38.68 2.91
CA SER A 52 8.12 -38.52 3.48
C SER A 52 8.10 -37.44 4.57
N PRO A 53 6.94 -36.74 4.77
CA PRO A 53 6.77 -35.82 5.90
C PRO A 53 7.01 -36.49 7.25
N THR A 54 6.70 -37.77 7.37
CA THR A 54 6.95 -38.58 8.56
C THR A 54 8.44 -38.72 8.82
N THR A 55 9.26 -38.88 7.77
CA THR A 55 10.73 -38.94 7.91
C THR A 55 11.27 -37.61 8.45
N VAL A 56 10.80 -36.48 7.92
CA VAL A 56 11.19 -35.16 8.44
C VAL A 56 10.83 -35.02 9.92
N CYS A 57 9.59 -35.39 10.28
CA CYS A 57 9.12 -35.40 11.65
C CYS A 57 10.03 -36.27 12.58
N HIS A 58 10.34 -37.49 12.17
CA HIS A 58 11.18 -38.41 12.94
C HIS A 58 12.60 -37.88 13.11
N VAL A 59 13.19 -37.29 12.06
CA VAL A 59 14.54 -36.68 12.15
C VAL A 59 14.54 -35.53 13.16
N LEU A 60 13.57 -34.62 13.07
CA LEU A 60 13.52 -33.45 13.93
C LEU A 60 13.15 -33.79 15.39
N ASN A 61 12.41 -34.86 15.61
CA ASN A 61 11.98 -35.29 16.95
C ASN A 61 12.87 -36.35 17.59
N GLY A 62 14.00 -36.70 17.00
CA GLY A 62 14.91 -37.71 17.57
C GLY A 62 14.40 -39.14 17.49
N GLN A 63 13.48 -39.44 16.57
CA GLN A 63 12.85 -40.77 16.42
C GLN A 63 13.43 -41.58 15.29
N LEU A 64 14.48 -41.09 14.61
CA LEU A 64 15.13 -41.84 13.57
C LEU A 64 16.05 -42.92 14.20
N PRO A 65 16.00 -44.19 13.78
CA PRO A 65 16.81 -45.27 14.37
C PRO A 65 18.30 -45.26 13.94
N ARG A 66 18.70 -44.24 13.15
CA ARG A 66 20.06 -44.07 12.61
C ARG A 66 20.52 -42.61 12.82
N SER A 67 21.84 -42.37 12.62
CA SER A 67 22.34 -40.99 12.64
C SER A 67 21.55 -40.09 11.66
N PRO A 68 21.07 -38.91 12.11
CA PRO A 68 20.30 -37.98 11.29
C PRO A 68 21.20 -37.07 10.46
N SER A 69 22.52 -37.08 10.63
CA SER A 69 23.47 -36.09 10.08
C SER A 69 23.28 -35.84 8.59
N LYS A 70 23.10 -36.92 7.80
CA LYS A 70 22.86 -36.82 6.35
C LYS A 70 21.58 -36.02 6.05
N TRP A 71 20.48 -36.37 6.70
CA TRP A 71 19.19 -35.69 6.51
C TRP A 71 19.23 -34.23 6.94
N LEU A 72 19.89 -33.96 8.07
CA LEU A 72 20.02 -32.60 8.59
C LEU A 72 20.84 -31.71 7.65
N ALA A 73 21.89 -32.25 7.04
CA ALA A 73 22.68 -31.55 6.02
C ALA A 73 21.82 -31.26 4.76
N GLU A 74 21.07 -32.27 4.26
CA GLU A 74 20.20 -32.14 3.10
C GLU A 74 19.05 -31.14 3.38
N TYR A 75 18.44 -31.17 4.58
CA TYR A 75 17.41 -30.22 4.98
C TYR A 75 17.94 -28.80 5.03
N LYS A 76 19.13 -28.60 5.61
CA LYS A 76 19.75 -27.28 5.63
C LYS A 76 20.00 -26.75 4.23
N VAL A 77 20.59 -27.56 3.34
CA VAL A 77 20.82 -27.17 1.93
C VAL A 77 19.50 -26.89 1.21
N ALA A 78 18.47 -27.69 1.43
CA ALA A 78 17.17 -27.46 0.82
C ALA A 78 16.50 -26.16 1.32
N ILE A 79 16.57 -25.90 2.63
CA ILE A 79 16.05 -24.67 3.23
C ILE A 79 16.89 -23.47 2.80
N ASP A 80 18.22 -23.59 2.82
CA ASP A 80 19.12 -22.54 2.33
C ASP A 80 18.85 -22.25 0.84
N ARG A 81 18.61 -23.27 0.02
CA ARG A 81 18.21 -23.09 -1.38
C ARG A 81 16.83 -22.44 -1.51
N TYR A 82 15.89 -22.81 -0.67
CA TYR A 82 14.55 -22.20 -0.63
C TYR A 82 14.58 -20.76 -0.12
N MET A 83 15.42 -20.48 0.88
CA MET A 83 15.68 -19.14 1.39
C MET A 83 16.75 -18.39 0.60
N GLY A 84 17.64 -19.13 -0.05
CA GLY A 84 18.96 -18.74 -0.50
C GLY A 84 19.10 -18.28 -1.93
N HIS A 85 18.09 -17.59 -2.47
CA HIS A 85 18.45 -16.68 -3.54
C HIS A 85 18.96 -15.40 -2.88
N ASP A 86 20.28 -15.27 -2.73
CA ASP A 86 20.85 -13.96 -2.45
C ASP A 86 20.31 -13.02 -3.52
N LEU A 87 19.58 -12.00 -3.10
CA LEU A 87 19.19 -10.93 -4.00
C LEU A 87 20.49 -10.19 -4.35
N GLU A 88 21.16 -10.67 -5.39
CA GLU A 88 22.27 -9.92 -5.98
C GLU A 88 21.66 -8.63 -6.50
N LEU A 89 21.77 -7.57 -5.72
CA LEU A 89 21.42 -6.25 -6.18
C LEU A 89 22.33 -5.93 -7.37
N PRO A 90 21.79 -5.46 -8.50
CA PRO A 90 22.63 -5.05 -9.60
C PRO A 90 23.60 -3.98 -9.12
N ALA A 91 24.85 -4.04 -9.58
CA ALA A 91 25.78 -2.96 -9.37
C ALA A 91 25.17 -1.66 -9.90
N TRP A 92 25.40 -0.56 -9.18
CA TRP A 92 24.96 0.75 -9.67
C TRP A 92 25.63 1.01 -11.00
N ASP A 93 24.81 1.09 -12.03
CA ASP A 93 25.22 1.52 -13.38
C ASP A 93 24.42 2.79 -13.71
N ALA A 94 25.13 3.90 -13.82
CA ALA A 94 24.52 5.20 -14.12
C ALA A 94 23.91 5.25 -15.52
N ASP A 95 24.38 4.39 -16.42
CA ASP A 95 23.92 4.29 -17.80
C ASP A 95 22.83 3.22 -17.98
N SER A 96 22.49 2.47 -16.94
CA SER A 96 21.37 1.53 -17.00
C SER A 96 20.06 2.29 -17.28
N PRO A 97 19.33 1.94 -18.34
CA PRO A 97 18.03 2.56 -18.59
C PRO A 97 17.15 2.34 -17.38
N ARG A 98 16.39 3.39 -17.01
CA ARG A 98 15.36 3.24 -15.97
C ARG A 98 14.49 2.05 -16.36
N SER A 99 14.30 1.10 -15.47
CA SER A 99 13.31 0.04 -15.68
C SER A 99 11.97 0.71 -15.98
N GLU A 100 11.36 0.30 -17.08
CA GLU A 100 10.03 0.81 -17.41
C GLU A 100 9.08 0.48 -16.27
N PRO A 101 8.27 1.46 -15.81
CA PRO A 101 7.24 1.19 -14.82
C PRO A 101 6.37 0.04 -15.30
N ILE A 102 5.87 -0.79 -14.38
CA ILE A 102 4.87 -1.79 -14.76
C ILE A 102 3.63 -1.04 -15.22
N GLU A 103 3.40 -1.00 -16.54
CA GLU A 103 2.15 -0.50 -17.09
C GLU A 103 1.06 -1.51 -16.79
N ALA A 104 0.34 -1.27 -15.71
CA ALA A 104 -0.82 -2.08 -15.36
C ALA A 104 -2.11 -1.35 -15.76
N PRO A 105 -3.13 -2.07 -16.24
CA PRO A 105 -4.45 -1.48 -16.43
C PRO A 105 -4.99 -0.96 -15.09
N PHE A 106 -5.78 0.10 -15.17
CA PHE A 106 -6.39 0.68 -13.97
C PHE A 106 -7.31 -0.33 -13.27
N VAL A 107 -7.17 -0.44 -11.95
CA VAL A 107 -7.99 -1.32 -11.11
C VAL A 107 -8.90 -0.49 -10.22
N GLU A 108 -10.20 -0.77 -10.25
CA GLU A 108 -11.20 -0.15 -9.37
C GLU A 108 -11.13 -0.74 -7.96
N THR A 109 -10.19 -0.25 -7.18
CA THR A 109 -10.02 -0.64 -5.77
C THR A 109 -11.16 -0.13 -4.87
N SER A 110 -11.26 -0.66 -3.66
CA SER A 110 -12.17 -0.15 -2.62
C SER A 110 -11.94 1.34 -2.32
N VAL A 111 -10.68 1.80 -2.42
CA VAL A 111 -10.30 3.22 -2.27
C VAL A 111 -10.88 4.06 -3.41
N PHE A 112 -10.72 3.60 -4.66
CA PHE A 112 -11.32 4.27 -5.81
C PHE A 112 -12.84 4.41 -5.65
N ARG A 113 -13.53 3.31 -5.30
CA ARG A 113 -14.99 3.33 -5.08
C ARG A 113 -15.41 4.32 -3.99
N ALA A 114 -14.63 4.44 -2.91
CA ALA A 114 -14.92 5.40 -1.84
C ALA A 114 -14.75 6.85 -2.30
N VAL A 115 -13.66 7.15 -3.06
CA VAL A 115 -13.43 8.48 -3.64
C VAL A 115 -14.51 8.81 -4.67
N ALA A 116 -14.85 7.87 -5.55
CA ALA A 116 -15.92 8.06 -6.57
C ALA A 116 -17.29 8.33 -5.92
N ALA A 117 -17.64 7.60 -4.86
CA ALA A 117 -18.86 7.85 -4.10
C ALA A 117 -18.87 9.23 -3.45
N ALA A 118 -17.75 9.69 -2.92
CA ALA A 118 -17.59 11.03 -2.36
C ALA A 118 -17.77 12.12 -3.44
N CYS A 119 -17.14 11.93 -4.60
CA CYS A 119 -17.25 12.80 -5.76
C CYS A 119 -18.70 12.89 -6.26
N TYR A 120 -19.36 11.75 -6.42
CA TYR A 120 -20.76 11.70 -6.84
C TYR A 120 -21.67 12.49 -5.89
N ARG A 121 -21.53 12.29 -4.57
CA ARG A 121 -22.36 12.98 -3.58
C ARG A 121 -22.05 14.47 -3.53
N ALA A 122 -20.78 14.85 -3.52
CA ALA A 122 -20.37 16.26 -3.50
C ALA A 122 -20.91 17.02 -4.74
N ARG A 123 -20.74 16.42 -5.92
CA ARG A 123 -21.21 17.02 -7.19
C ARG A 123 -22.72 17.11 -7.28
N ARG A 124 -23.43 16.05 -6.88
CA ARG A 124 -24.90 15.98 -6.97
C ARG A 124 -25.60 17.01 -6.09
N TYR A 125 -25.08 17.24 -4.89
CA TYR A 125 -25.72 18.08 -3.88
C TYR A 125 -25.00 19.42 -3.66
N GLY A 126 -23.96 19.71 -4.42
CA GLY A 126 -23.18 20.94 -4.29
C GLY A 126 -22.65 21.12 -2.87
N GLY A 127 -22.03 20.11 -2.28
CA GLY A 127 -21.56 20.10 -0.90
C GLY A 127 -20.11 19.63 -0.73
N PHE A 128 -19.68 19.52 0.52
CA PHE A 128 -18.40 18.90 0.84
C PHE A 128 -18.54 17.40 1.04
N ALA A 129 -17.50 16.66 0.66
CA ALA A 129 -17.24 15.31 1.14
C ALA A 129 -15.78 15.23 1.63
N VAL A 130 -15.51 14.34 2.58
CA VAL A 130 -14.16 14.16 3.17
C VAL A 130 -13.79 12.71 3.07
N VAL A 131 -12.68 12.40 2.37
CA VAL A 131 -12.13 11.05 2.25
C VAL A 131 -10.77 11.01 2.94
N ALA A 132 -10.68 10.25 4.01
CA ALA A 132 -9.43 10.04 4.72
C ALA A 132 -8.96 8.60 4.53
N ALA A 133 -7.70 8.44 4.13
CA ALA A 133 -7.10 7.12 3.97
C ALA A 133 -5.60 7.17 4.24
N TYR A 134 -5.03 6.05 4.68
CA TYR A 134 -3.61 5.96 4.98
C TYR A 134 -2.75 6.21 3.73
N VAL A 135 -1.48 6.59 3.98
CA VAL A 135 -0.52 6.85 2.91
C VAL A 135 -0.32 5.59 2.06
N GLY A 136 -0.19 5.76 0.73
CA GLY A 136 0.07 4.66 -0.19
C GLY A 136 -1.15 3.80 -0.55
N THR A 137 -2.37 4.15 -0.12
CA THR A 137 -3.58 3.37 -0.46
C THR A 137 -4.14 3.64 -1.86
N GLY A 138 -3.60 4.59 -2.63
CA GLY A 138 -4.03 4.89 -4.01
C GLY A 138 -5.03 6.04 -4.15
N LYS A 139 -5.18 6.93 -3.14
CA LYS A 139 -6.07 8.12 -3.23
C LYS A 139 -5.77 9.01 -4.43
N THR A 140 -4.51 9.40 -4.60
CA THR A 140 -4.09 10.29 -5.69
C THR A 140 -4.38 9.67 -7.06
N THR A 141 -4.12 8.37 -7.22
CA THR A 141 -4.45 7.62 -8.45
C THR A 141 -5.95 7.62 -8.72
N ALA A 142 -6.77 7.42 -7.67
CA ALA A 142 -8.22 7.49 -7.77
C ALA A 142 -8.72 8.88 -8.21
N ILE A 143 -8.17 9.94 -7.62
CA ILE A 143 -8.48 11.34 -7.96
C ILE A 143 -8.13 11.63 -9.42
N GLN A 144 -6.93 11.27 -9.85
CA GLN A 144 -6.45 11.49 -11.23
C GLN A 144 -7.32 10.75 -12.25
N ARG A 145 -7.69 9.49 -11.94
CA ARG A 145 -8.58 8.71 -12.80
C ARG A 145 -9.97 9.34 -12.95
N ILE A 146 -10.58 9.79 -11.86
CA ILE A 146 -11.89 10.47 -11.91
C ILE A 146 -11.79 11.76 -12.72
N ALA A 147 -10.73 12.53 -12.54
CA ALA A 147 -10.52 13.76 -13.29
C ALA A 147 -10.28 13.54 -14.79
N ALA A 148 -9.66 12.41 -15.16
CA ALA A 148 -9.44 12.06 -16.57
C ALA A 148 -10.73 11.58 -17.27
N GLU A 149 -11.69 11.04 -16.53
CA GLU A 149 -12.92 10.46 -17.08
C GLU A 149 -14.13 11.39 -17.04
N GLN A 150 -14.06 12.47 -16.28
CA GLN A 150 -15.22 13.33 -16.05
C GLN A 150 -14.91 14.80 -16.37
N ASP A 151 -15.82 15.43 -17.09
CA ASP A 151 -15.76 16.87 -17.37
C ASP A 151 -16.00 17.73 -16.12
N ASP A 152 -15.49 18.96 -16.15
CA ASP A 152 -15.63 19.95 -15.07
C ASP A 152 -15.16 19.44 -13.69
N VAL A 153 -14.14 18.58 -13.68
CA VAL A 153 -13.43 18.12 -12.48
C VAL A 153 -12.06 18.78 -12.40
N HIS A 154 -11.81 19.50 -11.33
CA HIS A 154 -10.60 20.28 -11.13
C HIS A 154 -9.82 19.77 -9.93
N VAL A 155 -8.59 19.28 -10.16
CA VAL A 155 -7.73 18.72 -9.12
C VAL A 155 -6.75 19.77 -8.64
N ILE A 156 -6.63 19.90 -7.34
CA ILE A 156 -5.64 20.72 -6.65
C ILE A 156 -4.86 19.84 -5.69
N HIS A 157 -3.56 19.99 -5.67
CA HIS A 157 -2.69 19.31 -4.71
C HIS A 157 -2.34 20.27 -3.57
N GLY A 158 -2.66 19.88 -2.35
CA GLY A 158 -2.29 20.62 -1.15
C GLY A 158 -0.77 20.62 -0.97
N LEU A 159 -0.23 21.77 -0.62
CA LEU A 159 1.20 21.93 -0.37
C LEU A 159 1.43 22.34 1.08
N PRO A 160 2.51 21.89 1.74
CA PRO A 160 2.86 22.39 3.06
C PRO A 160 2.99 23.92 3.07
N GLY A 161 2.22 24.57 3.95
CA GLY A 161 2.16 26.02 4.00
C GLY A 161 1.34 26.69 2.88
N MET A 162 0.49 25.94 2.17
CA MET A 162 -0.39 26.47 1.14
C MET A 162 -1.26 27.62 1.67
N THR A 163 -1.03 28.80 1.13
CA THR A 163 -1.83 29.97 1.44
C THR A 163 -3.06 30.05 0.54
N HIS A 164 -4.06 30.82 0.96
CA HIS A 164 -5.24 31.10 0.11
C HIS A 164 -4.87 31.78 -1.22
N SER A 165 -3.74 32.48 -1.32
CA SER A 165 -3.27 33.05 -2.58
C SER A 165 -2.80 31.96 -3.53
N ILE A 166 -1.99 31.04 -3.05
CA ILE A 166 -1.52 29.89 -3.83
C ILE A 166 -2.71 29.03 -4.28
N LEU A 167 -3.64 28.73 -3.36
CA LEU A 167 -4.87 27.99 -3.71
C LEU A 167 -5.66 28.65 -4.84
N LEU A 168 -5.80 29.99 -4.82
CA LEU A 168 -6.52 30.70 -5.89
C LEU A 168 -5.76 30.67 -7.22
N ASP A 169 -4.43 30.70 -7.20
CA ASP A 169 -3.59 30.57 -8.40
C ASP A 169 -3.72 29.18 -9.02
N GLU A 170 -3.65 28.13 -8.20
CA GLU A 170 -3.87 26.77 -8.63
C GLU A 170 -5.28 26.56 -9.21
N LEU A 171 -6.32 27.13 -8.56
CA LEU A 171 -7.69 27.05 -9.05
C LEU A 171 -7.88 27.78 -10.39
N VAL A 172 -7.28 28.99 -10.55
CA VAL A 172 -7.33 29.72 -11.81
C VAL A 172 -6.72 28.88 -12.93
N THR A 173 -5.60 28.23 -12.66
CA THR A 173 -4.92 27.33 -13.62
C THR A 173 -5.74 26.10 -13.93
N ALA A 174 -6.21 25.40 -12.90
CA ALA A 174 -6.97 24.14 -13.06
C ALA A 174 -8.33 24.35 -13.75
N VAL A 175 -8.98 25.49 -13.50
CA VAL A 175 -10.26 25.86 -14.14
C VAL A 175 -10.05 26.47 -15.54
N GLY A 176 -8.83 26.90 -15.85
CA GLY A 176 -8.53 27.56 -17.13
C GLY A 176 -9.21 28.91 -17.31
N CYS A 177 -9.48 29.64 -16.21
CA CYS A 177 -10.18 30.91 -16.29
C CYS A 177 -9.22 32.09 -16.41
N PRO A 178 -9.39 32.98 -17.43
CA PRO A 178 -8.54 34.17 -17.55
C PRO A 178 -8.87 35.19 -16.45
N VAL A 179 -7.84 35.66 -15.75
CA VAL A 179 -7.97 36.76 -14.79
C VAL A 179 -7.63 38.05 -15.53
N LYS A 180 -8.61 38.91 -15.74
CA LYS A 180 -8.39 40.24 -16.28
C LYS A 180 -7.75 41.08 -15.18
N ALA A 181 -6.45 41.30 -15.26
CA ALA A 181 -5.72 42.18 -14.36
C ALA A 181 -6.07 43.64 -14.67
N SER A 182 -6.73 44.34 -13.74
CA SER A 182 -7.13 45.72 -13.93
C SER A 182 -5.98 46.71 -13.82
N SER A 183 -4.82 46.38 -13.26
CA SER A 183 -3.70 47.35 -13.11
C SER A 183 -2.34 46.78 -12.64
N SER A 184 -2.11 45.48 -12.57
CA SER A 184 -0.86 44.94 -12.04
C SER A 184 -0.17 44.00 -13.02
N LYS A 185 1.16 44.10 -13.11
CA LYS A 185 2.05 43.21 -13.86
C LYS A 185 2.05 41.76 -13.32
N THR A 186 1.29 41.44 -12.28
CA THR A 186 1.27 40.17 -11.55
C THR A 186 -0.14 39.58 -11.43
N GLY A 187 -0.79 39.19 -12.51
CA GLY A 187 -1.87 38.18 -12.52
C GLY A 187 -3.15 38.46 -11.71
N GLY A 188 -3.43 39.70 -11.30
CA GLY A 188 -4.71 40.09 -10.64
C GLY A 188 -4.75 39.92 -9.11
N THR A 189 -5.67 40.61 -8.46
CA THR A 189 -5.91 40.56 -7.02
C THR A 189 -6.62 39.25 -6.60
N LYS A 190 -6.52 38.87 -5.32
CA LYS A 190 -7.26 37.70 -4.77
C LYS A 190 -8.78 37.77 -5.04
N ALA A 191 -9.35 38.98 -4.98
CA ALA A 191 -10.78 39.17 -5.23
C ALA A 191 -11.13 38.96 -6.71
N GLU A 192 -10.28 39.35 -7.64
CA GLU A 192 -10.44 39.14 -9.07
C GLU A 192 -10.32 37.64 -9.39
N LYS A 193 -9.28 36.94 -8.85
CA LYS A 193 -9.10 35.49 -8.99
C LYS A 193 -10.32 34.73 -8.47
N LEU A 194 -10.78 35.06 -7.26
CA LEU A 194 -11.95 34.42 -6.66
C LEU A 194 -13.21 34.60 -7.52
N ARG A 195 -13.46 35.84 -8.03
CA ARG A 195 -14.62 36.11 -8.91
C ARG A 195 -14.49 35.37 -10.24
N ALA A 196 -13.29 35.29 -10.82
CA ALA A 196 -13.05 34.57 -12.07
C ALA A 196 -13.35 33.06 -11.90
N VAL A 197 -12.84 32.46 -10.84
CA VAL A 197 -13.08 31.03 -10.54
C VAL A 197 -14.58 30.78 -10.32
N ILE A 198 -15.25 31.57 -9.48
CA ILE A 198 -16.69 31.44 -9.24
C ILE A 198 -17.48 31.58 -10.53
N GLY A 199 -17.17 32.59 -11.36
CA GLY A 199 -17.85 32.81 -12.63
C GLY A 199 -17.67 31.66 -13.61
N ALA A 200 -16.49 31.06 -13.66
CA ALA A 200 -16.18 29.94 -14.55
C ALA A 200 -16.85 28.63 -14.14
N LEU A 201 -17.03 28.40 -12.82
CA LEU A 201 -17.64 27.17 -12.28
C LEU A 201 -19.17 27.23 -12.18
N ARG A 202 -19.76 28.45 -12.12
CA ARG A 202 -21.21 28.63 -11.90
C ARG A 202 -22.04 27.96 -12.98
N GLY A 203 -23.02 27.17 -12.58
CA GLY A 203 -23.95 26.45 -13.46
C GLY A 203 -23.44 25.18 -14.10
N LYS A 204 -22.16 24.84 -13.92
CA LYS A 204 -21.53 23.64 -14.50
C LYS A 204 -21.64 22.39 -13.64
N ARG A 205 -22.15 22.49 -12.40
CA ARG A 205 -22.06 21.42 -11.41
C ARG A 205 -20.62 20.90 -11.27
N ALA A 206 -19.67 21.83 -11.29
CA ALA A 206 -18.25 21.51 -11.22
C ALA A 206 -17.87 20.80 -9.92
N LEU A 207 -16.77 20.04 -9.96
CA LEU A 207 -16.21 19.35 -8.82
C LEU A 207 -14.77 19.79 -8.59
N ILE A 208 -14.45 20.20 -7.38
CA ILE A 208 -13.09 20.51 -6.94
C ILE A 208 -12.61 19.37 -6.06
N LEU A 209 -11.51 18.74 -6.44
CA LEU A 209 -10.83 17.71 -5.66
C LEU A 209 -9.55 18.29 -5.07
N LEU A 210 -9.48 18.40 -3.76
CA LEU A 210 -8.27 18.83 -3.06
C LEU A 210 -7.60 17.60 -2.44
N ASP A 211 -6.48 17.16 -3.01
CA ASP A 211 -5.63 16.13 -2.42
C ASP A 211 -4.70 16.74 -1.36
N GLU A 212 -4.27 15.94 -0.39
CA GLU A 212 -3.45 16.36 0.77
C GLU A 212 -4.07 17.55 1.54
N ALA A 213 -5.39 17.56 1.67
CA ALA A 213 -6.14 18.68 2.25
C ALA A 213 -5.75 18.99 3.72
N GLU A 214 -5.15 18.04 4.44
CA GLU A 214 -4.63 18.25 5.80
C GLU A 214 -3.45 19.22 5.87
N THR A 215 -2.81 19.52 4.75
CA THR A 215 -1.73 20.52 4.68
C THR A 215 -2.24 21.95 4.66
N CYS A 216 -3.55 22.13 4.38
CA CYS A 216 -4.18 23.42 4.23
C CYS A 216 -4.64 24.00 5.56
N SER A 217 -4.45 25.31 5.74
CA SER A 217 -5.00 26.04 6.89
C SER A 217 -6.52 26.20 6.79
N ALA A 218 -7.20 26.43 7.92
CA ALA A 218 -8.62 26.73 7.94
C ALA A 218 -8.97 27.96 7.08
N SER A 219 -8.13 28.98 7.10
CA SER A 219 -8.32 30.18 6.27
C SER A 219 -8.21 29.89 4.77
N THR A 220 -7.40 28.91 4.38
CA THR A 220 -7.28 28.47 2.98
C THR A 220 -8.53 27.70 2.56
N LEU A 221 -9.01 26.76 3.37
CA LEU A 221 -10.22 25.99 3.09
C LEU A 221 -11.49 26.85 3.12
N GLU A 222 -11.47 28.00 3.82
CA GLU A 222 -12.58 28.95 3.82
C GLU A 222 -12.82 29.57 2.42
N TYR A 223 -11.79 29.70 1.59
CA TYR A 223 -11.97 30.11 0.18
C TYR A 223 -12.70 29.02 -0.63
N LEU A 224 -12.40 27.74 -0.41
CA LEU A 224 -13.16 26.64 -1.05
C LEU A 224 -14.62 26.65 -0.60
N ARG A 225 -14.89 26.93 0.67
CA ARG A 225 -16.27 27.09 1.16
C ARG A 225 -16.99 28.21 0.41
N ARG A 226 -16.36 29.36 0.26
CA ARG A 226 -16.97 30.50 -0.49
C ARG A 226 -17.21 30.16 -1.95
N ILE A 227 -16.28 29.49 -2.61
CA ILE A 227 -16.43 29.04 -3.99
C ILE A 227 -17.63 28.08 -4.09
N ARG A 228 -17.67 27.08 -3.21
CA ARG A 228 -18.78 26.13 -3.13
C ARG A 228 -20.14 26.85 -2.96
N ASP A 229 -20.21 27.77 -1.99
CA ASP A 229 -21.46 28.48 -1.66
C ASP A 229 -21.94 29.39 -2.82
N LEU A 230 -21.02 29.98 -3.60
CA LEU A 230 -21.35 30.96 -4.65
C LEU A 230 -21.42 30.36 -6.06
N ALA A 231 -20.72 29.26 -6.32
CA ALA A 231 -20.72 28.58 -7.62
C ALA A 231 -21.56 27.29 -7.62
N GLU A 232 -22.10 26.87 -6.47
CA GLU A 232 -22.79 25.59 -6.28
C GLU A 232 -21.96 24.39 -6.70
N ALA A 233 -20.61 24.50 -6.58
CA ALA A 233 -19.69 23.45 -6.91
C ALA A 233 -19.60 22.39 -5.79
N GLY A 234 -19.37 21.13 -6.15
CA GLY A 234 -18.98 20.09 -5.20
C GLY A 234 -17.51 20.23 -4.79
N VAL A 235 -17.17 19.91 -3.55
CA VAL A 235 -15.80 19.91 -3.07
C VAL A 235 -15.51 18.61 -2.35
N VAL A 236 -14.45 17.90 -2.73
CA VAL A 236 -13.97 16.71 -2.03
C VAL A 236 -12.61 17.02 -1.43
N LEU A 237 -12.52 16.88 -0.12
CA LEU A 237 -11.26 16.96 0.61
C LEU A 237 -10.73 15.54 0.77
N CYS A 238 -9.61 15.25 0.14
CA CYS A 238 -8.90 13.97 0.28
C CYS A 238 -7.62 14.18 1.09
N GLY A 239 -7.27 13.24 1.94
CA GLY A 239 -6.06 13.35 2.74
C GLY A 239 -5.73 12.11 3.56
N THR A 240 -4.76 12.26 4.45
CA THR A 240 -4.39 11.21 5.39
C THR A 240 -5.43 11.04 6.50
N GLU A 241 -5.24 10.07 7.39
CA GLU A 241 -6.09 9.83 8.56
C GLU A 241 -6.24 11.09 9.46
N ARG A 242 -5.30 12.04 9.36
CA ARG A 242 -5.31 13.30 10.13
C ARG A 242 -6.40 14.26 9.67
N LEU A 243 -6.81 14.17 8.41
CA LEU A 243 -7.80 15.07 7.83
C LEU A 243 -9.17 14.98 8.54
N MET A 244 -9.62 13.76 8.82
CA MET A 244 -10.97 13.56 9.35
C MET A 244 -11.16 14.15 10.76
N PRO A 245 -10.30 13.89 11.76
CA PRO A 245 -10.42 14.55 13.07
C PRO A 245 -10.22 16.06 12.99
N MET A 246 -9.35 16.54 12.08
CA MET A 246 -9.14 17.97 11.87
C MET A 246 -10.41 18.69 11.42
N VAL A 247 -11.14 18.13 10.43
CA VAL A 247 -12.36 18.74 9.88
C VAL A 247 -13.59 18.49 10.77
N ARG A 248 -13.64 17.35 11.49
CA ARG A 248 -14.80 16.95 12.31
C ARG A 248 -14.98 17.77 13.59
N ASP A 249 -13.99 18.52 14.04
CA ASP A 249 -14.08 19.28 15.26
C ASP A 249 -15.13 20.43 15.12
N PRO A 250 -16.35 20.30 15.69
CA PRO A 250 -17.41 21.30 15.50
C PRO A 250 -17.13 22.58 16.29
N ARG A 251 -16.23 22.55 17.28
CA ARG A 251 -15.77 23.71 18.04
C ARG A 251 -14.47 24.28 17.51
N GLY A 252 -13.84 23.56 16.56
CA GLY A 252 -12.58 23.91 15.97
C GLY A 252 -12.71 24.94 14.85
N ARG A 253 -11.53 25.25 14.29
CA ARG A 253 -11.40 26.24 13.21
C ARG A 253 -12.13 25.85 11.91
N PHE A 254 -12.51 24.57 11.77
CA PHE A 254 -13.17 24.02 10.57
C PHE A 254 -14.69 23.85 10.72
N GLY A 255 -15.29 24.36 11.78
CA GLY A 255 -16.74 24.18 12.06
C GLY A 255 -17.67 24.62 10.91
N GLN A 256 -17.30 25.69 10.18
CA GLN A 256 -18.06 26.15 9.02
C GLN A 256 -17.99 25.19 7.82
N ILE A 257 -16.91 24.45 7.68
CA ILE A 257 -16.73 23.42 6.65
C ILE A 257 -17.42 22.13 7.09
N SER A 258 -17.16 21.71 8.32
CA SER A 258 -17.72 20.50 8.93
C SER A 258 -19.25 20.45 8.80
N SER A 259 -19.93 21.59 9.04
CA SER A 259 -21.39 21.69 8.93
C SER A 259 -21.93 21.52 7.50
N ARG A 260 -21.07 21.59 6.49
CA ARG A 260 -21.42 21.45 5.07
C ARG A 260 -20.99 20.12 4.46
N VAL A 261 -20.37 19.25 5.25
CA VAL A 261 -19.93 17.94 4.77
C VAL A 261 -21.12 16.99 4.74
N LEU A 262 -21.43 16.52 3.54
CA LEU A 262 -22.57 15.65 3.23
C LEU A 262 -22.21 14.17 3.25
N PHE A 263 -20.91 13.84 3.24
CA PHE A 263 -20.45 12.48 3.16
C PHE A 263 -19.13 12.26 3.92
N TRP A 264 -19.17 11.34 4.86
CA TRP A 264 -18.08 10.95 5.74
C TRP A 264 -17.86 9.43 5.67
N PRO A 265 -17.19 8.90 4.67
CA PRO A 265 -16.85 7.47 4.66
C PRO A 265 -15.92 7.13 5.85
N PRO A 266 -15.90 5.87 6.27
CA PRO A 266 -14.92 5.41 7.24
C PRO A 266 -13.50 5.68 6.76
N ILE A 267 -12.57 5.88 7.70
CA ILE A 267 -11.14 6.00 7.38
C ILE A 267 -10.65 4.69 6.75
N ILE A 268 -10.11 4.78 5.55
CA ILE A 268 -9.54 3.64 4.83
C ILE A 268 -8.11 3.42 5.34
N ARG A 269 -7.92 2.33 6.07
CA ARG A 269 -6.62 2.03 6.69
C ARG A 269 -5.68 1.26 5.78
N ARG A 270 -6.22 0.40 4.93
CA ARG A 270 -5.48 -0.49 4.03
C ARG A 270 -6.32 -0.83 2.80
N VAL A 271 -5.70 -1.25 1.73
CA VAL A 271 -6.39 -1.91 0.63
C VAL A 271 -6.84 -3.30 1.08
N SER A 272 -7.95 -3.78 0.53
CA SER A 272 -8.48 -5.11 0.86
C SER A 272 -7.65 -6.22 0.21
N THR A 273 -7.82 -7.46 0.68
CA THR A 273 -7.20 -8.64 0.04
C THR A 273 -7.65 -8.79 -1.40
N ASP A 274 -8.94 -8.48 -1.71
CA ASP A 274 -9.46 -8.48 -3.08
C ASP A 274 -8.80 -7.41 -3.94
N ASP A 275 -8.55 -6.20 -3.39
CA ASP A 275 -7.81 -5.16 -4.08
C ASP A 275 -6.36 -5.58 -4.37
N ILE A 276 -5.70 -6.24 -3.39
CA ILE A 276 -4.33 -6.77 -3.55
C ILE A 276 -4.29 -7.81 -4.67
N ARG A 277 -5.24 -8.74 -4.69
CA ARG A 277 -5.38 -9.73 -5.77
C ARG A 277 -5.53 -9.05 -7.12
N ALA A 278 -6.50 -8.15 -7.25
CA ALA A 278 -6.78 -7.47 -8.50
C ALA A 278 -5.59 -6.62 -9.01
N LEU A 279 -4.89 -5.93 -8.10
CA LEU A 279 -3.68 -5.17 -8.44
C LEU A 279 -2.54 -6.10 -8.88
N ALA A 280 -2.33 -7.21 -8.17
CA ALA A 280 -1.28 -8.17 -8.51
C ALA A 280 -1.53 -8.83 -9.88
N GLU A 281 -2.75 -9.29 -10.14
CA GLU A 281 -3.16 -9.87 -11.42
C GLU A 281 -3.09 -8.86 -12.58
N ALA A 282 -3.42 -7.59 -12.32
CA ALA A 282 -3.30 -6.53 -13.32
C ALA A 282 -1.84 -6.19 -13.64
N CYS A 283 -0.95 -6.19 -12.63
CA CYS A 283 0.47 -5.90 -12.81
C CYS A 283 1.27 -7.08 -13.41
N MET A 284 0.85 -8.31 -13.13
CA MET A 284 1.56 -9.54 -13.54
C MET A 284 0.54 -10.60 -14.01
N PRO A 285 -0.09 -10.39 -15.16
CA PRO A 285 -1.18 -11.26 -15.65
C PRO A 285 -0.72 -12.68 -16.00
N GLU A 286 0.59 -12.88 -16.18
CA GLU A 286 1.20 -14.19 -16.43
C GLU A 286 1.33 -15.06 -15.16
N VAL A 287 1.07 -14.49 -13.97
CA VAL A 287 1.25 -15.16 -12.69
C VAL A 287 -0.08 -15.65 -12.12
N ALA A 288 -0.15 -16.92 -11.75
CA ALA A 288 -1.26 -17.45 -10.98
C ALA A 288 -1.05 -17.19 -9.49
N PHE A 289 -1.74 -16.21 -8.94
CA PHE A 289 -1.64 -15.85 -7.52
C PHE A 289 -2.45 -16.80 -6.65
N THR A 290 -1.77 -17.74 -5.98
CA THR A 290 -2.38 -18.66 -5.02
C THR A 290 -2.67 -17.96 -3.68
N ASP A 291 -3.60 -18.49 -2.88
CA ASP A 291 -3.94 -17.91 -1.57
C ASP A 291 -2.74 -17.75 -0.63
N PRO A 292 -1.77 -18.71 -0.54
CA PRO A 292 -0.55 -18.50 0.24
C PRO A 292 0.32 -17.35 -0.27
N LEU A 293 0.40 -17.17 -1.60
CA LEU A 293 1.17 -16.08 -2.22
C LEU A 293 0.50 -14.72 -1.93
N LEU A 294 -0.83 -14.63 -2.04
CA LEU A 294 -1.59 -13.44 -1.70
C LEU A 294 -1.47 -13.04 -0.23
N ALA A 295 -1.53 -14.02 0.68
CA ALA A 295 -1.31 -13.76 2.11
C ALA A 295 0.10 -13.22 2.39
N ALA A 296 1.11 -13.70 1.64
CA ALA A 296 2.46 -13.16 1.73
C ALA A 296 2.54 -11.73 1.19
N LEU A 297 1.88 -11.43 0.05
CA LEU A 297 1.79 -10.07 -0.50
C LEU A 297 1.10 -9.10 0.47
N GLU A 298 -0.02 -9.51 1.07
CA GLU A 298 -0.74 -8.71 2.07
C GLU A 298 0.16 -8.36 3.27
N THR A 299 0.93 -9.35 3.74
CA THR A 299 1.90 -9.14 4.82
C THR A 299 3.04 -8.21 4.40
N ALA A 300 3.55 -8.38 3.18
CA ALA A 300 4.69 -7.63 2.66
C ALA A 300 4.36 -6.15 2.37
N CYS A 301 3.15 -5.86 1.89
CA CYS A 301 2.74 -4.48 1.57
C CYS A 301 2.07 -3.75 2.74
N ASP A 302 1.73 -4.44 3.84
CA ASP A 302 0.97 -3.91 5.00
C ASP A 302 -0.25 -3.06 4.61
N GLY A 303 -0.93 -3.49 3.54
CA GLY A 303 -2.12 -2.82 3.00
C GLY A 303 -1.85 -1.53 2.24
N SER A 304 -0.60 -1.28 1.82
CA SER A 304 -0.22 -0.17 0.96
C SER A 304 -0.16 -0.62 -0.51
N ALA A 305 -1.05 -0.09 -1.36
CA ALA A 305 -1.00 -0.32 -2.80
C ALA A 305 0.31 0.18 -3.42
N ARG A 306 0.88 1.29 -2.90
CA ARG A 306 2.17 1.81 -3.36
C ARG A 306 3.30 0.83 -3.09
N VAL A 307 3.40 0.29 -1.87
CA VAL A 307 4.42 -0.70 -1.53
C VAL A 307 4.26 -1.96 -2.38
N LEU A 308 3.01 -2.38 -2.64
CA LEU A 308 2.72 -3.51 -3.51
C LEU A 308 3.20 -3.25 -4.95
N CYS A 309 2.71 -2.18 -5.59
CA CYS A 309 2.90 -1.94 -7.02
C CYS A 309 4.28 -1.38 -7.36
N ASP A 310 4.86 -0.54 -6.49
CA ASP A 310 6.14 0.13 -6.77
C ASP A 310 7.34 -0.62 -6.16
N GLY A 311 7.09 -1.57 -5.27
CA GLY A 311 8.14 -2.28 -4.54
C GLY A 311 8.08 -3.80 -4.67
N VAL A 312 7.04 -4.44 -4.13
CA VAL A 312 6.98 -5.90 -4.02
C VAL A 312 6.86 -6.57 -5.39
N LEU A 313 5.89 -6.14 -6.22
CA LEU A 313 5.66 -6.74 -7.55
C LEU A 313 6.84 -6.53 -8.52
N PRO A 314 7.44 -5.33 -8.62
CA PRO A 314 8.69 -5.17 -9.39
C PRO A 314 9.81 -6.09 -8.87
N GLY A 315 9.97 -6.19 -7.57
CA GLY A 315 10.95 -7.11 -6.98
C GLY A 315 10.69 -8.57 -7.36
N LEU A 316 9.44 -9.02 -7.36
CA LEU A 316 9.07 -10.38 -7.80
C LEU A 316 9.34 -10.60 -9.28
N ARG A 317 9.11 -9.60 -10.12
CA ARG A 317 9.43 -9.67 -11.54
C ARG A 317 10.93 -9.78 -11.76
N ASP A 318 11.71 -8.89 -11.16
CA ASP A 318 13.14 -8.76 -11.42
C ASP A 318 13.98 -9.90 -10.77
N TYR A 319 13.63 -10.28 -9.55
CA TYR A 319 14.37 -11.29 -8.77
C TYR A 319 13.71 -12.68 -8.76
N GLY A 320 12.48 -12.79 -9.23
CA GLY A 320 11.76 -14.04 -9.39
C GLY A 320 11.68 -14.46 -10.85
N LEU A 321 10.72 -13.91 -11.59
CA LEU A 321 10.41 -14.33 -12.96
C LEU A 321 11.58 -14.16 -13.93
N ALA A 322 12.25 -13.02 -13.92
CA ALA A 322 13.37 -12.74 -14.83
C ALA A 322 14.55 -13.71 -14.63
N LYS A 323 14.68 -14.28 -13.43
CA LYS A 323 15.69 -15.29 -13.10
C LYS A 323 15.16 -16.74 -13.21
N GLY A 324 13.93 -16.93 -13.67
CA GLY A 324 13.31 -18.26 -13.82
C GLY A 324 12.97 -18.96 -12.50
N HIS A 325 12.82 -18.20 -11.42
CA HIS A 325 12.45 -18.74 -10.12
C HIS A 325 10.92 -18.84 -9.96
N GLU A 326 10.49 -19.87 -9.25
CA GLU A 326 9.10 -19.99 -8.83
C GLU A 326 8.77 -18.92 -7.79
N LEU A 327 7.63 -18.23 -7.97
CA LEU A 327 7.17 -17.23 -7.01
C LEU A 327 6.59 -17.91 -5.78
N THR A 328 7.31 -17.80 -4.68
CA THR A 328 6.95 -18.44 -3.40
C THR A 328 6.69 -17.37 -2.32
N PRO A 329 5.89 -17.68 -1.28
CA PRO A 329 5.74 -16.81 -0.12
C PRO A 329 7.06 -16.40 0.53
N ALA A 330 8.07 -17.27 0.52
CA ALA A 330 9.39 -16.96 1.05
C ALA A 330 10.14 -15.92 0.22
N LEU A 331 10.02 -15.98 -1.12
CA LEU A 331 10.61 -14.98 -2.00
C LEU A 331 9.96 -13.61 -1.77
N VAL A 332 8.63 -13.55 -1.61
CA VAL A 332 7.92 -12.30 -1.26
C VAL A 332 8.45 -11.70 0.05
N GLN A 333 8.57 -12.53 1.08
CA GLN A 333 9.08 -12.06 2.39
C GLN A 333 10.53 -11.60 2.30
N LYS A 334 11.35 -12.28 1.50
CA LYS A 334 12.73 -11.91 1.28
C LYS A 334 12.84 -10.56 0.57
N ILE A 335 12.07 -10.35 -0.49
CA ILE A 335 12.00 -9.07 -1.20
C ILE A 335 11.55 -7.94 -0.26
N ALA A 336 10.49 -8.17 0.51
CA ALA A 336 10.01 -7.18 1.47
C ALA A 336 11.07 -6.79 2.49
N ARG A 337 11.83 -7.76 3.01
CA ARG A 337 12.88 -7.52 4.00
C ARG A 337 14.12 -6.89 3.38
N ASP A 338 14.65 -7.46 2.30
CA ASP A 338 15.99 -7.16 1.80
C ASP A 338 15.98 -5.92 0.87
N LEU A 339 14.90 -5.71 0.09
CA LEU A 339 14.76 -4.53 -0.78
C LEU A 339 14.01 -3.38 -0.12
N LEU A 340 12.96 -3.67 0.65
CA LEU A 340 12.07 -2.63 1.17
C LEU A 340 12.31 -2.34 2.66
N GLY A 341 13.20 -3.08 3.32
CA GLY A 341 13.50 -2.92 4.75
C GLY A 341 12.31 -3.27 5.66
N PHE A 342 11.31 -3.96 5.14
CA PHE A 342 10.13 -4.35 5.90
C PHE A 342 10.49 -5.49 6.86
N GLN A 343 10.46 -5.22 8.14
CA GLN A 343 10.43 -6.27 9.14
C GLN A 343 8.96 -6.58 9.44
N PRO A 344 8.49 -7.83 9.23
CA PRO A 344 7.15 -8.19 9.63
C PRO A 344 6.97 -7.86 11.11
N ALA A 345 5.91 -7.11 11.41
CA ALA A 345 5.60 -6.74 12.78
C ALA A 345 5.59 -8.02 13.63
N ARG A 346 6.49 -8.12 14.62
CA ARG A 346 6.42 -9.19 15.61
C ARG A 346 5.00 -9.18 16.16
N LYS A 347 4.23 -10.25 15.92
CA LYS A 347 2.93 -10.43 16.59
C LYS A 347 3.20 -10.22 18.07
N ARG A 348 2.72 -9.10 18.63
CA ARG A 348 2.69 -8.94 20.08
C ARG A 348 1.81 -10.06 20.62
N ALA A 349 2.43 -10.90 21.41
CA ALA A 349 1.78 -11.98 22.16
C ALA A 349 0.72 -11.40 23.09
#